data_a51abd9f86e7cad39885bde8d38ff740
#
_entry.id   a51abd9f86e7cad39885bde8d38ff740
#
_cell.length_a   1.000
_cell.length_b   1.000
_cell.length_c   1.000
_cell.angle_alpha   90.00
_cell.angle_beta   90.00
_cell.angle_gamma   90.00
#
_symmetry.space_group_name_H-M   'P 1'
#
loop_
_entity.id
_entity.type
_entity.pdbx_description
1 polymer ?
#
loop_
_entity_poly.entity_id
_entity_poly.type
_entity_poly.pdbx_seq_one_letter_code
_entity_poly.pdbx_strand_id
1 'polypeptide(L)'
;MAAQPEFRIPVSELDAAGKEYHFVVRPAWVRGALEDHEATAGTEDGAIDVRVSKSGNDVVVHGTLVADLEAECARCLKPVKVHVHGPLSVLFVPEKSLKAPGSDEYEMSPEEADTIPFDGDTVVLDDVVRDELVLETPMIPLCSEDCPGISPPPLGGTEAATGGEKPLDPRLAPLLRLKKLSKE
;
A
#
# COMPACT_ATOMS: atom_id res chain seq x y z
N MET A 1 -20.08 -10.50 0.87
CA MET A 1 -19.64 -11.91 0.73
C MET A 1 -18.12 -11.87 0.78
N ALA A 2 -17.48 -12.52 1.76
CA ALA A 2 -16.03 -12.60 1.79
C ALA A 2 -15.57 -13.33 0.52
N ALA A 3 -14.71 -12.69 -0.28
CA ALA A 3 -14.11 -13.33 -1.44
C ALA A 3 -13.34 -14.58 -0.96
N GLN A 4 -13.40 -15.67 -1.73
CA GLN A 4 -12.60 -16.83 -1.39
C GLN A 4 -11.13 -16.47 -1.61
N PRO A 5 -10.25 -16.83 -0.66
CA PRO A 5 -8.82 -16.55 -0.81
C PRO A 5 -8.25 -17.26 -2.03
N GLU A 6 -7.41 -16.54 -2.81
CA GLU A 6 -6.85 -17.02 -4.09
C GLU A 6 -5.53 -17.77 -3.89
N PHE A 7 -4.67 -17.30 -2.96
CA PHE A 7 -3.32 -17.85 -2.75
C PHE A 7 -3.28 -18.75 -1.52
N ARG A 8 -3.71 -19.99 -1.69
CA ARG A 8 -3.86 -20.98 -0.60
C ARG A 8 -2.84 -22.09 -0.71
N ILE A 9 -2.22 -22.44 0.41
CA ILE A 9 -1.22 -23.50 0.51
C ILE A 9 -1.64 -24.46 1.62
N PRO A 10 -2.00 -25.72 1.30
CA PRO A 10 -2.33 -26.71 2.31
C PRO A 10 -1.08 -27.14 3.07
N VAL A 11 -1.11 -27.05 4.40
CA VAL A 11 0.03 -27.40 5.28
C VAL A 11 0.36 -28.89 5.24
N SER A 12 -0.63 -29.73 4.93
CA SER A 12 -0.45 -31.17 4.78
C SER A 12 0.51 -31.59 3.64
N GLU A 13 0.74 -30.69 2.68
CA GLU A 13 1.65 -30.93 1.55
C GLU A 13 3.09 -30.44 1.82
N LEU A 14 3.33 -29.79 2.97
CA LEU A 14 4.60 -29.18 3.31
C LEU A 14 5.45 -30.10 4.14
N ASP A 15 6.74 -30.08 3.87
CA ASP A 15 7.78 -30.73 4.65
C ASP A 15 8.92 -29.75 5.00
N ALA A 16 9.93 -30.23 5.73
CA ALA A 16 11.08 -29.43 6.09
C ALA A 16 12.00 -29.10 4.89
N ALA A 17 11.92 -29.88 3.81
CA ALA A 17 12.71 -29.62 2.59
C ALA A 17 12.18 -28.40 1.84
N GLY A 18 10.89 -28.10 2.02
CA GLY A 18 10.19 -27.01 1.38
C GLY A 18 9.78 -27.30 -0.04
N LYS A 19 8.68 -26.67 -0.46
CA LYS A 19 8.07 -26.81 -1.78
C LYS A 19 7.96 -25.43 -2.44
N GLU A 20 8.18 -25.37 -3.73
CA GLU A 20 8.04 -24.16 -4.53
C GLU A 20 6.60 -24.05 -5.04
N TYR A 21 6.04 -22.85 -4.94
CA TYR A 21 4.73 -22.50 -5.45
C TYR A 21 4.84 -21.26 -6.34
N HIS A 22 4.12 -21.32 -7.44
CA HIS A 22 3.99 -20.21 -8.38
C HIS A 22 2.51 -19.85 -8.51
N PHE A 23 2.15 -18.61 -8.24
CA PHE A 23 0.80 -18.10 -8.38
C PHE A 23 0.79 -16.91 -9.36
N VAL A 24 -0.29 -16.84 -10.13
CA VAL A 24 -0.55 -15.70 -11.01
C VAL A 24 -1.39 -14.68 -10.27
N VAL A 25 -0.88 -13.45 -10.16
CA VAL A 25 -1.60 -12.33 -9.54
C VAL A 25 -2.40 -11.58 -10.60
N ARG A 26 -3.69 -11.87 -10.68
CA ARG A 26 -4.54 -11.28 -11.71
C ARG A 26 -4.94 -9.83 -11.40
N PRO A 27 -5.00 -8.93 -12.41
CA PRO A 27 -5.48 -7.57 -12.21
C PRO A 27 -6.87 -7.47 -11.56
N ALA A 28 -7.73 -8.47 -11.78
CA ALA A 28 -9.05 -8.51 -11.15
C ALA A 28 -8.96 -8.71 -9.64
N TRP A 29 -8.04 -9.55 -9.16
CA TRP A 29 -7.79 -9.74 -7.73
C TRP A 29 -7.15 -8.49 -7.12
N VAL A 30 -6.14 -7.91 -7.77
CA VAL A 30 -5.48 -6.68 -7.30
C VAL A 30 -6.47 -5.53 -7.12
N ARG A 31 -7.40 -5.34 -8.07
CA ARG A 31 -8.47 -4.31 -7.93
C ARG A 31 -9.33 -4.53 -6.70
N GLY A 32 -9.65 -5.77 -6.38
CA GLY A 32 -10.41 -6.09 -5.16
C GLY A 32 -9.57 -5.89 -3.89
N ALA A 33 -8.31 -6.31 -3.92
CA ALA A 33 -7.40 -6.19 -2.78
C ALA A 33 -7.05 -4.73 -2.44
N LEU A 34 -6.99 -3.85 -3.44
CA LEU A 34 -6.65 -2.43 -3.31
C LEU A 34 -7.88 -1.50 -3.44
N GLU A 35 -9.11 -1.99 -3.20
CA GLU A 35 -10.35 -1.19 -3.36
C GLU A 35 -10.31 0.12 -2.53
N ASP A 36 -9.67 0.07 -1.35
CA ASP A 36 -9.54 1.22 -0.44
C ASP A 36 -8.23 1.99 -0.60
N HIS A 37 -7.43 1.73 -1.65
CA HIS A 37 -6.13 2.35 -1.85
C HIS A 37 -6.10 3.25 -3.10
N GLU A 38 -5.17 4.23 -3.12
CA GLU A 38 -5.02 5.17 -4.25
C GLU A 38 -4.43 4.50 -5.50
N ALA A 39 -3.65 3.42 -5.34
CA ALA A 39 -3.17 2.62 -6.45
C ALA A 39 -4.20 1.57 -6.85
N THR A 40 -4.23 1.25 -8.14
CA THR A 40 -5.08 0.22 -8.71
C THR A 40 -4.27 -0.75 -9.56
N ALA A 41 -4.90 -1.83 -10.00
CA ALA A 41 -4.23 -2.83 -10.84
C ALA A 41 -3.82 -2.26 -12.19
N GLY A 42 -2.62 -2.60 -12.63
CA GLY A 42 -2.21 -2.45 -14.01
C GLY A 42 -2.96 -3.39 -14.97
N THR A 43 -2.46 -3.53 -16.17
CA THR A 43 -3.10 -4.34 -17.24
C THR A 43 -2.55 -5.76 -17.36
N GLU A 44 -1.36 -6.02 -16.83
CA GLU A 44 -0.65 -7.28 -16.97
C GLU A 44 -0.81 -8.15 -15.72
N ASP A 45 -0.72 -9.47 -15.89
CA ASP A 45 -0.71 -10.41 -14.78
C ASP A 45 0.62 -10.30 -14.03
N GLY A 46 0.55 -10.26 -12.71
CA GLY A 46 1.70 -10.39 -11.83
C GLY A 46 2.01 -11.85 -11.49
N ALA A 47 3.04 -12.06 -10.70
CA ALA A 47 3.46 -13.38 -10.25
C ALA A 47 3.95 -13.37 -8.80
N ILE A 48 3.68 -14.46 -8.09
CA ILE A 48 4.26 -14.78 -6.79
C ILE A 48 5.04 -16.07 -6.94
N ASP A 49 6.33 -16.00 -6.69
CA ASP A 49 7.23 -17.15 -6.65
C ASP A 49 7.72 -17.34 -5.23
N VAL A 50 7.23 -18.36 -4.54
CA VAL A 50 7.54 -18.59 -3.14
C VAL A 50 7.99 -20.02 -2.88
N ARG A 51 8.98 -20.16 -2.00
CA ARG A 51 9.34 -21.42 -1.38
C ARG A 51 8.74 -21.44 0.02
N VAL A 52 7.99 -22.49 0.29
CA VAL A 52 7.28 -22.68 1.56
C VAL A 52 7.78 -23.94 2.24
N SER A 53 8.20 -23.85 3.47
CA SER A 53 8.75 -24.96 4.25
C SER A 53 8.12 -25.01 5.63
N LYS A 54 8.06 -26.22 6.20
CA LYS A 54 7.55 -26.45 7.55
C LYS A 54 8.72 -26.54 8.54
N SER A 55 8.65 -25.76 9.62
CA SER A 55 9.60 -25.78 10.73
C SER A 55 8.86 -26.10 12.05
N GLY A 56 8.82 -27.37 12.43
CA GLY A 56 7.97 -27.80 13.54
C GLY A 56 6.49 -27.67 13.20
N ASN A 57 5.78 -26.79 13.90
CA ASN A 57 4.38 -26.45 13.62
C ASN A 57 4.24 -25.17 12.79
N ASP A 58 5.31 -24.42 12.65
CA ASP A 58 5.33 -23.13 11.95
C ASP A 58 5.60 -23.33 10.45
N VAL A 59 5.17 -22.36 9.66
CA VAL A 59 5.37 -22.36 8.22
C VAL A 59 6.14 -21.12 7.82
N VAL A 60 7.27 -21.33 7.17
CA VAL A 60 8.15 -20.27 6.66
C VAL A 60 7.91 -20.08 5.17
N VAL A 61 7.62 -18.86 4.78
CA VAL A 61 7.42 -18.46 3.38
C VAL A 61 8.52 -17.49 2.97
N HIS A 62 9.26 -17.80 1.92
CA HIS A 62 10.23 -16.91 1.31
C HIS A 62 10.05 -16.89 -0.21
N GLY A 63 10.12 -15.70 -0.79
CA GLY A 63 10.01 -15.58 -2.23
C GLY A 63 9.97 -14.14 -2.71
N THR A 64 9.34 -13.94 -3.85
CA THR A 64 9.21 -12.63 -4.49
C THR A 64 7.81 -12.44 -5.05
N LEU A 65 7.37 -11.20 -4.99
CA LEU A 65 6.15 -10.70 -5.63
C LEU A 65 6.55 -9.75 -6.76
N VAL A 66 5.95 -9.94 -7.94
CA VAL A 66 6.07 -9.02 -9.06
C VAL A 66 4.67 -8.66 -9.54
N ALA A 67 4.38 -7.37 -9.65
CA ALA A 67 3.09 -6.90 -10.17
C ALA A 67 3.21 -5.50 -10.78
N ASP A 68 2.30 -5.18 -11.68
CA ASP A 68 2.16 -3.84 -12.24
C ASP A 68 0.92 -3.17 -11.67
N LEU A 69 1.11 -1.97 -11.13
CA LEU A 69 0.06 -1.11 -10.62
C LEU A 69 -0.04 0.18 -11.43
N GLU A 70 -1.16 0.87 -11.29
CA GLU A 70 -1.34 2.24 -11.75
C GLU A 70 -1.69 3.12 -10.56
N ALA A 71 -1.02 4.26 -10.44
CA ALA A 71 -1.28 5.29 -9.45
C ALA A 71 -1.40 6.66 -10.11
N GLU A 72 -1.97 7.65 -9.45
CA GLU A 72 -2.03 9.00 -9.96
C GLU A 72 -0.75 9.78 -9.59
N CYS A 73 -0.19 10.51 -10.56
CA CYS A 73 0.93 11.40 -10.28
C CYS A 73 0.54 12.46 -9.25
N ALA A 74 1.28 12.54 -8.13
CA ALA A 74 1.02 13.48 -7.05
C ALA A 74 1.07 14.97 -7.46
N ARG A 75 1.63 15.29 -8.65
CA ARG A 75 1.72 16.68 -9.14
C ARG A 75 0.72 17.01 -10.23
N CYS A 76 0.46 16.12 -11.18
CA CYS A 76 -0.37 16.42 -12.37
C CYS A 76 -1.58 15.51 -12.53
N LEU A 77 -1.80 14.55 -11.64
CA LEU A 77 -2.91 13.61 -11.61
C LEU A 77 -3.03 12.70 -12.85
N LYS A 78 -1.97 12.62 -13.66
CA LYS A 78 -1.92 11.67 -14.76
C LYS A 78 -1.60 10.27 -14.24
N PRO A 79 -2.14 9.21 -14.87
CA PRO A 79 -1.81 7.84 -14.48
C PRO A 79 -0.33 7.55 -14.68
N VAL A 80 0.26 6.85 -13.72
CA VAL A 80 1.66 6.45 -13.67
C VAL A 80 1.71 4.95 -13.45
N LYS A 81 2.50 4.24 -14.23
CA LYS A 81 2.77 2.83 -14.01
C LYS A 81 3.78 2.68 -12.86
N VAL A 82 3.45 1.81 -11.93
CA VAL A 82 4.30 1.44 -10.80
C VAL A 82 4.63 -0.04 -10.92
N HIS A 83 5.92 -0.36 -11.08
CA HIS A 83 6.39 -1.74 -11.09
C HIS A 83 6.74 -2.14 -9.67
N VAL A 84 6.00 -3.08 -9.14
CA VAL A 84 6.26 -3.69 -7.83
C VAL A 84 7.15 -4.89 -7.99
N HIS A 85 8.22 -4.95 -7.22
CA HIS A 85 9.11 -6.10 -7.11
C HIS A 85 9.61 -6.18 -5.67
N GLY A 86 8.83 -6.85 -4.81
CA GLY A 86 9.09 -6.98 -3.37
C GLY A 86 9.50 -8.39 -2.95
N PRO A 87 10.33 -8.53 -1.90
CA PRO A 87 10.60 -9.82 -1.29
C PRO A 87 9.46 -10.22 -0.35
N LEU A 88 9.00 -11.46 -0.44
CA LEU A 88 8.09 -12.02 0.55
C LEU A 88 8.89 -12.86 1.55
N SER A 89 8.85 -12.47 2.83
CA SER A 89 9.51 -13.23 3.91
C SER A 89 8.63 -13.18 5.16
N VAL A 90 7.91 -14.27 5.42
CA VAL A 90 6.87 -14.31 6.46
C VAL A 90 6.92 -15.62 7.23
N LEU A 91 6.69 -15.52 8.54
CA LEU A 91 6.52 -16.65 9.45
C LEU A 91 5.05 -16.78 9.85
N PHE A 92 4.46 -17.91 9.49
CA PHE A 92 3.11 -18.28 9.92
C PHE A 92 3.17 -19.22 11.12
N VAL A 93 2.39 -18.89 12.16
CA VAL A 93 2.32 -19.66 13.41
C VAL A 93 0.89 -20.14 13.62
N PRO A 94 0.66 -21.40 14.03
CA PRO A 94 -0.69 -21.86 14.32
C PRO A 94 -1.36 -21.00 15.40
N GLU A 95 -2.58 -20.54 15.16
CA GLU A 95 -3.34 -19.67 16.08
C GLU A 95 -3.41 -20.27 17.50
N LYS A 96 -3.50 -21.59 17.60
CA LYS A 96 -3.50 -22.34 18.86
C LYS A 96 -2.19 -22.21 19.67
N SER A 97 -1.09 -21.83 19.01
CA SER A 97 0.22 -21.63 19.66
C SER A 97 0.37 -20.21 20.22
N LEU A 98 -0.48 -19.28 19.79
CA LEU A 98 -0.51 -17.92 20.33
C LEU A 98 -1.24 -17.93 21.67
N LYS A 99 -0.68 -17.23 22.64
CA LYS A 99 -1.33 -17.04 23.94
C LYS A 99 -2.55 -16.14 23.74
N ALA A 100 -3.73 -16.63 24.14
CA ALA A 100 -4.91 -15.78 24.22
C ALA A 100 -4.63 -14.62 25.19
N PRO A 101 -4.96 -13.36 24.84
CA PRO A 101 -4.82 -12.24 25.75
C PRO A 101 -5.69 -12.48 26.99
N GLY A 102 -5.04 -12.71 28.13
CA GLY A 102 -5.70 -13.04 29.41
C GLY A 102 -6.07 -11.83 30.27
N SER A 103 -5.79 -10.61 29.79
CA SER A 103 -6.05 -9.35 30.50
C SER A 103 -6.28 -8.21 29.49
N ASP A 104 -6.91 -7.11 29.93
CA ASP A 104 -7.20 -5.93 29.14
C ASP A 104 -5.94 -5.23 28.56
N GLU A 105 -4.76 -5.54 29.09
CA GLU A 105 -3.47 -5.08 28.61
C GLU A 105 -2.57 -6.30 28.32
N TYR A 106 -2.33 -6.58 27.05
CA TYR A 106 -1.40 -7.61 26.57
C TYR A 106 -0.22 -6.95 25.87
N GLU A 107 0.97 -7.07 26.46
CA GLU A 107 2.22 -6.67 25.78
C GLU A 107 2.66 -7.82 24.85
N MET A 108 2.57 -7.58 23.54
CA MET A 108 3.06 -8.49 22.52
C MET A 108 4.59 -8.42 22.48
N SER A 109 5.26 -9.57 22.48
CA SER A 109 6.72 -9.60 22.28
C SER A 109 7.07 -9.22 20.83
N PRO A 110 8.29 -8.67 20.57
CA PRO A 110 8.72 -8.37 19.20
C PRO A 110 8.65 -9.59 18.29
N GLU A 111 8.98 -10.78 18.78
CA GLU A 111 8.92 -12.02 18.02
C GLU A 111 7.47 -12.42 17.67
N GLU A 112 6.51 -12.15 18.54
CA GLU A 112 5.08 -12.39 18.28
C GLU A 112 4.52 -11.38 17.25
N ALA A 113 5.03 -10.14 17.25
CA ALA A 113 4.61 -9.09 16.32
C ALA A 113 4.99 -9.39 14.87
N ASP A 114 6.08 -10.13 14.65
CA ASP A 114 6.58 -10.49 13.31
C ASP A 114 5.96 -11.79 12.76
N THR A 115 4.93 -12.34 13.43
CA THR A 115 4.29 -13.59 13.03
C THR A 115 2.85 -13.39 12.59
N ILE A 116 2.41 -14.19 11.61
CA ILE A 116 1.02 -14.19 11.15
C ILE A 116 0.34 -15.47 11.62
N PRO A 117 -0.81 -15.38 12.32
CA PRO A 117 -1.56 -16.55 12.72
C PRO A 117 -2.23 -17.24 11.54
N PHE A 118 -2.31 -18.58 11.57
CA PHE A 118 -3.11 -19.38 10.64
C PHE A 118 -3.89 -20.47 11.38
N ASP A 119 -4.97 -20.96 10.78
CA ASP A 119 -5.88 -21.93 11.43
C ASP A 119 -5.34 -23.34 11.56
N GLY A 120 -4.13 -23.60 11.04
CA GLY A 120 -3.38 -24.84 11.18
C GLY A 120 -3.50 -25.82 10.00
N ASP A 121 -4.46 -25.65 9.10
CA ASP A 121 -4.66 -26.53 7.95
C ASP A 121 -4.23 -25.91 6.62
N THR A 122 -4.37 -24.58 6.50
CA THR A 122 -4.10 -23.86 5.25
C THR A 122 -3.47 -22.51 5.55
N VAL A 123 -2.35 -22.21 4.91
CA VAL A 123 -1.76 -20.88 4.87
C VAL A 123 -2.38 -20.09 3.72
N VAL A 124 -2.78 -18.85 3.99
CA VAL A 124 -3.35 -17.91 3.02
C VAL A 124 -2.41 -16.73 2.87
N LEU A 125 -1.99 -16.43 1.65
CA LEU A 125 -1.04 -15.34 1.38
C LEU A 125 -1.71 -14.04 0.93
N ASP A 126 -3.03 -14.03 0.77
CA ASP A 126 -3.78 -12.90 0.18
C ASP A 126 -3.50 -11.58 0.91
N ASP A 127 -3.57 -11.57 2.26
CA ASP A 127 -3.32 -10.38 3.06
C ASP A 127 -1.86 -9.94 2.98
N VAL A 128 -0.91 -10.88 3.02
CA VAL A 128 0.53 -10.61 2.89
C VAL A 128 0.84 -9.99 1.53
N VAL A 129 0.26 -10.54 0.46
CA VAL A 129 0.45 -10.02 -0.90
C VAL A 129 -0.16 -8.62 -1.04
N ARG A 130 -1.34 -8.39 -0.46
CA ARG A 130 -1.97 -7.07 -0.42
C ARG A 130 -1.09 -6.05 0.30
N ASP A 131 -0.59 -6.41 1.48
CA ASP A 131 0.25 -5.52 2.29
C ASP A 131 1.55 -5.18 1.58
N GLU A 132 2.18 -6.15 0.92
CA GLU A 132 3.39 -5.92 0.13
C GLU A 132 3.13 -4.99 -1.07
N LEU A 133 2.01 -5.16 -1.79
CA LEU A 133 1.62 -4.25 -2.87
C LEU A 133 1.45 -2.81 -2.38
N VAL A 134 0.88 -2.63 -1.20
CA VAL A 134 0.70 -1.31 -0.57
C VAL A 134 2.05 -0.71 -0.15
N LEU A 135 2.92 -1.51 0.48
CA LEU A 135 4.23 -1.06 0.97
C LEU A 135 5.18 -0.67 -0.16
N GLU A 136 5.17 -1.42 -1.26
CA GLU A 136 6.01 -1.16 -2.44
C GLU A 136 5.46 -0.01 -3.32
N THR A 137 4.21 0.41 -3.10
CA THR A 137 3.66 1.56 -3.81
C THR A 137 4.29 2.85 -3.29
N PRO A 138 4.92 3.69 -4.15
CA PRO A 138 5.50 4.95 -3.72
C PRO A 138 4.46 5.88 -3.08
N MET A 139 4.74 6.44 -1.91
CA MET A 139 3.86 7.44 -1.28
C MET A 139 3.65 8.70 -2.12
N ILE A 140 4.59 9.01 -3.02
CA ILE A 140 4.52 10.16 -3.93
C ILE A 140 4.85 9.69 -5.34
N PRO A 141 3.92 9.03 -6.05
CA PRO A 141 4.15 8.61 -7.42
C PRO A 141 4.30 9.83 -8.34
N LEU A 142 5.31 9.83 -9.19
CA LEU A 142 5.58 10.91 -10.13
C LEU A 142 5.68 10.36 -11.55
N CYS A 143 5.07 11.04 -12.52
CA CYS A 143 5.22 10.68 -13.93
C CYS A 143 6.62 11.00 -14.49
N SER A 144 7.29 11.98 -13.88
CA SER A 144 8.72 12.30 -14.06
C SER A 144 9.20 13.14 -12.88
N GLU A 145 10.50 13.13 -12.59
CA GLU A 145 11.10 13.95 -11.55
C GLU A 145 10.84 15.43 -11.74
N ASP A 146 10.88 15.90 -13.00
CA ASP A 146 10.64 17.30 -13.40
C ASP A 146 9.17 17.59 -13.75
N CYS A 147 8.23 16.80 -13.26
CA CYS A 147 6.82 17.02 -13.56
C CYS A 147 6.39 18.44 -13.13
N PRO A 148 5.92 19.30 -14.08
CA PRO A 148 5.55 20.69 -13.78
C PRO A 148 4.26 20.82 -12.96
N GLY A 149 3.54 19.70 -12.74
CA GLY A 149 2.26 19.68 -12.05
C GLY A 149 1.11 20.18 -12.91
N ILE A 150 0.03 20.58 -12.24
CA ILE A 150 -1.16 21.17 -12.87
C ILE A 150 -0.90 22.66 -13.07
N SER A 151 -0.88 23.14 -14.31
CA SER A 151 -0.87 24.57 -14.57
C SER A 151 -2.23 25.15 -14.13
N PRO A 152 -2.25 26.17 -13.26
CA PRO A 152 -3.51 26.83 -12.93
C PRO A 152 -4.16 27.33 -14.22
N PRO A 153 -5.49 27.21 -14.38
CA PRO A 153 -6.17 27.82 -15.51
C PRO A 153 -5.79 29.29 -15.55
N PRO A 154 -5.58 29.90 -16.75
CA PRO A 154 -5.37 31.33 -16.83
C PRO A 154 -6.55 31.96 -16.11
N LEU A 155 -6.26 32.73 -15.06
CA LEU A 155 -7.29 33.48 -14.32
C LEU A 155 -8.08 34.24 -15.37
N GLY A 156 -9.27 33.74 -15.71
CA GLY A 156 -10.10 34.26 -16.77
C GLY A 156 -10.25 35.76 -16.61
N GLY A 157 -9.77 36.46 -17.62
CA GLY A 157 -10.03 37.83 -17.97
C GLY A 157 -10.53 38.73 -16.84
N THR A 158 -9.65 39.17 -15.96
CA THR A 158 -9.62 40.56 -15.63
C THR A 158 -8.47 41.15 -16.45
N GLU A 159 -8.87 41.93 -17.45
CA GLU A 159 -7.97 42.81 -18.19
C GLU A 159 -6.90 43.32 -17.24
N ALA A 160 -5.65 43.34 -17.70
CA ALA A 160 -4.53 43.91 -16.99
C ALA A 160 -4.93 45.28 -16.48
N ALA A 161 -5.41 45.35 -15.25
CA ALA A 161 -5.63 46.61 -14.56
C ALA A 161 -4.24 47.15 -14.30
N THR A 162 -3.80 47.97 -15.25
CA THR A 162 -2.70 48.91 -15.10
C THR A 162 -2.81 49.56 -13.70
N GLY A 163 -1.90 49.18 -12.79
CA GLY A 163 -1.52 50.01 -11.67
C GLY A 163 -2.52 50.30 -10.54
N GLY A 164 -3.59 49.51 -10.42
CA GLY A 164 -4.55 49.69 -9.31
C GLY A 164 -4.32 48.63 -8.22
N GLU A 165 -4.25 49.07 -6.95
CA GLU A 165 -4.27 48.16 -5.80
C GLU A 165 -5.44 47.20 -5.92
N LYS A 166 -5.15 45.86 -5.95
CA LYS A 166 -6.19 44.84 -5.95
C LYS A 166 -7.14 45.07 -4.79
N PRO A 167 -8.46 45.14 -5.02
CA PRO A 167 -9.40 45.29 -3.91
C PRO A 167 -9.19 44.15 -2.91
N LEU A 168 -8.87 44.54 -1.70
CA LEU A 168 -8.61 43.58 -0.64
C LEU A 168 -9.91 42.88 -0.27
N ASP A 169 -9.89 41.55 -0.21
CA ASP A 169 -11.02 40.76 0.27
C ASP A 169 -11.43 41.28 1.66
N PRO A 170 -12.70 41.67 1.87
CA PRO A 170 -13.19 42.18 3.15
C PRO A 170 -12.92 41.21 4.32
N ARG A 171 -12.82 39.92 4.07
CA ARG A 171 -12.51 38.87 5.06
C ARG A 171 -11.08 38.98 5.57
N LEU A 172 -10.17 39.53 4.76
CA LEU A 172 -8.74 39.68 5.09
C LEU A 172 -8.44 41.07 5.70
N ALA A 173 -9.40 42.01 5.74
CA ALA A 173 -9.24 43.33 6.29
C ALA A 173 -8.73 43.33 7.75
N PRO A 174 -9.11 42.42 8.65
CA PRO A 174 -8.54 42.35 10.00
C PRO A 174 -7.04 42.06 10.03
N LEU A 175 -6.47 41.36 9.04
CA LEU A 175 -5.05 41.05 8.97
C LEU A 175 -4.16 42.25 8.65
N LEU A 176 -4.72 43.31 8.05
CA LEU A 176 -3.98 44.56 7.83
C LEU A 176 -3.55 45.24 9.12
N ARG A 177 -4.26 44.97 10.22
CA ARG A 177 -3.89 45.53 11.56
C ARG A 177 -2.60 44.89 12.07
N LEU A 178 -2.36 43.60 11.78
CA LEU A 178 -1.11 42.91 12.16
C LEU A 178 0.10 43.44 11.42
N LYS A 179 -0.06 43.84 10.14
CA LYS A 179 1.03 44.43 9.35
C LYS A 179 1.49 45.80 9.85
N LYS A 180 0.63 46.51 10.57
CA LYS A 180 1.00 47.82 11.20
C LYS A 180 1.78 47.61 12.49
N LEU A 181 1.52 46.53 13.25
CA LEU A 181 2.21 46.21 14.51
C LEU A 181 3.64 45.70 14.31
N SER A 182 3.98 45.19 13.12
CA SER A 182 5.34 44.68 12.82
C SER A 182 6.31 45.73 12.29
N LYS A 183 5.91 47.04 12.27
CA LYS A 183 6.75 48.15 11.80
C LYS A 183 7.15 49.12 12.90
N GLU A 184 6.80 48.87 14.16
CA GLU A 184 7.31 49.50 15.37
C GLU A 184 8.31 48.52 16.05
#